data_e97719309c42bb5b54cc0de132a1907a
#
_entry.id   e97719309c42bb5b54cc0de132a1907a
#
_cell.length_a   1.000
_cell.length_b   1.000
_cell.length_c   1.000
_cell.angle_alpha   90.00
_cell.angle_beta   90.00
_cell.angle_gamma   90.00
#
_symmetry.space_group_name_H-M   'P 1'
#
loop_
_entity.id
_entity.type
_entity.pdbx_description
1 polymer ?
#
loop_
_entity_poly.entity_id
_entity_poly.type
_entity_poly.pdbx_seq_one_letter_code
_entity_poly.pdbx_strand_id
1 'polypeptide(L)'
;MSKREISRRDFLKVAGMTSMAAYLAACKPPATPAPVEEDLLSGGNTIPMDKLVGLAQKEGELTTIALPHDWANYGEIIETYKSKYSMKVNELNPNAGSSDELEAIKANKESKGPQAPDVIDVGVGHTVTAMKDGLLAKYKLSTFDTIPMKDPDGYWWAEYYGVLTFEVAKPAIETTPQDWEDLLKPEYKGKVAMAGDVLKSNEAVMTVMASGLSRAGGDIAKAPEAGLQFWKEMVDAGNFIPVIADQGTIAQGETPVTVEWDYLSLANRDKLAGNPELEVVVPKTGVLAGPYAGGISAYAPHPYAARLWWEFVMGDEGQLLYLKGYAHPIRFTDMVKRGVVPQDMLAKLPPAEAYEKAVFLTVDELTASKTYITENWRKVVFGEG
;
A
#
# COMPACT_ATOMS: atom_id res chain seq x y z
N MET A 1 -60.64 33.98 -43.50
CA MET A 1 -59.28 33.37 -43.59
C MET A 1 -58.92 33.18 -45.04
N SER A 2 -58.12 34.10 -45.61
CA SER A 2 -57.81 34.14 -47.05
C SER A 2 -56.65 33.20 -47.33
N LYS A 3 -56.86 32.26 -48.22
CA LYS A 3 -55.83 31.42 -48.77
C LYS A 3 -54.98 32.20 -49.75
N ARG A 4 -53.71 32.49 -49.42
CA ARG A 4 -52.73 33.06 -50.35
C ARG A 4 -52.25 31.93 -51.27
N GLU A 5 -52.62 32.02 -52.55
CA GLU A 5 -52.09 31.19 -53.62
C GLU A 5 -50.69 31.66 -53.97
N ILE A 6 -49.70 30.71 -53.91
CA ILE A 6 -48.30 30.96 -54.30
C ILE A 6 -48.20 30.94 -55.81
N SER A 7 -47.72 32.02 -56.41
CA SER A 7 -47.60 32.14 -57.87
C SER A 7 -46.48 31.19 -58.40
N ARG A 8 -46.65 30.65 -59.64
CA ARG A 8 -45.65 29.79 -60.30
C ARG A 8 -44.26 30.44 -60.39
N ARG A 9 -44.17 31.76 -60.36
CA ARG A 9 -42.94 32.54 -60.40
C ARG A 9 -42.21 32.54 -59.07
N ASP A 10 -42.91 32.48 -57.96
CA ASP A 10 -42.32 32.41 -56.61
C ASP A 10 -41.83 30.97 -56.31
N PHE A 11 -42.53 29.97 -56.85
CA PHE A 11 -42.10 28.56 -56.75
C PHE A 11 -40.76 28.30 -57.48
N LEU A 12 -40.57 28.91 -58.68
CA LEU A 12 -39.33 28.80 -59.42
C LEU A 12 -38.13 29.51 -58.82
N LYS A 13 -38.37 30.59 -58.05
CA LYS A 13 -37.33 31.32 -57.31
C LYS A 13 -36.85 30.52 -56.09
N VAL A 14 -37.73 29.81 -55.42
CA VAL A 14 -37.39 28.93 -54.28
C VAL A 14 -36.71 27.64 -54.76
N ALA A 15 -37.13 27.03 -55.88
CA ALA A 15 -36.51 25.84 -56.43
C ALA A 15 -35.10 26.10 -57.02
N GLY A 16 -34.84 27.33 -57.51
CA GLY A 16 -33.50 27.70 -58.03
C GLY A 16 -32.45 27.91 -56.93
N MET A 17 -32.83 28.34 -55.71
CA MET A 17 -31.93 28.54 -54.60
C MET A 17 -31.59 27.27 -53.84
N THR A 18 -32.44 26.24 -53.86
CA THR A 18 -32.18 24.94 -53.23
C THR A 18 -31.23 24.07 -54.01
N SER A 19 -31.15 24.21 -55.35
CA SER A 19 -30.23 23.41 -56.18
C SER A 19 -28.80 23.91 -56.17
N MET A 20 -28.54 25.19 -55.85
CA MET A 20 -27.17 25.73 -55.73
C MET A 20 -26.52 25.43 -54.37
N ALA A 21 -27.31 25.27 -53.32
CA ALA A 21 -26.80 24.91 -51.99
C ALA A 21 -26.44 23.40 -51.91
N ALA A 22 -27.04 22.53 -52.70
CA ALA A 22 -26.74 21.10 -52.74
C ALA A 22 -25.44 20.77 -53.49
N TYR A 23 -24.99 21.59 -54.43
CA TYR A 23 -23.75 21.38 -55.18
C TYR A 23 -22.48 21.85 -54.42
N LEU A 24 -22.60 22.73 -53.46
CA LEU A 24 -21.48 23.15 -52.61
C LEU A 24 -21.24 22.26 -51.40
N ALA A 25 -22.19 21.33 -51.08
CA ALA A 25 -22.02 20.35 -50.02
C ALA A 25 -21.32 19.08 -50.47
N ALA A 26 -21.13 18.84 -51.78
CA ALA A 26 -20.54 17.63 -52.30
C ALA A 26 -19.02 17.63 -52.42
N CYS A 27 -18.35 18.77 -52.07
CA CYS A 27 -16.88 18.89 -52.07
C CYS A 27 -16.29 19.09 -50.67
N LYS A 28 -16.89 18.51 -49.61
CA LYS A 28 -16.11 18.35 -48.38
C LYS A 28 -15.11 17.21 -48.62
N PRO A 29 -13.78 17.46 -48.43
CA PRO A 29 -12.85 16.35 -48.40
C PRO A 29 -13.35 15.32 -47.36
N PRO A 30 -13.13 14.01 -47.59
CA PRO A 30 -13.48 13.01 -46.62
C PRO A 30 -12.90 13.44 -45.27
N ALA A 31 -13.73 13.49 -44.24
CA ALA A 31 -13.28 13.79 -42.90
C ALA A 31 -12.15 12.80 -42.58
N THR A 32 -10.97 13.30 -42.31
CA THR A 32 -9.90 12.47 -41.79
C THR A 32 -10.49 11.70 -40.62
N PRO A 33 -10.43 10.35 -40.60
CA PRO A 33 -10.93 9.60 -39.45
C PRO A 33 -10.28 10.22 -38.22
N ALA A 34 -11.08 10.53 -37.20
CA ALA A 34 -10.56 10.96 -35.92
C ALA A 34 -9.48 9.93 -35.52
N PRO A 35 -8.33 10.36 -35.00
CA PRO A 35 -7.34 9.41 -34.50
C PRO A 35 -8.08 8.43 -33.59
N VAL A 36 -7.94 7.14 -33.88
CA VAL A 36 -8.42 6.09 -32.96
C VAL A 36 -7.64 6.34 -31.70
N GLU A 37 -8.32 6.78 -30.66
CA GLU A 37 -7.69 6.99 -29.35
C GLU A 37 -7.18 5.61 -28.92
N GLU A 38 -5.85 5.49 -28.84
CA GLU A 38 -5.18 4.25 -28.50
C GLU A 38 -5.65 3.85 -27.09
N ASP A 39 -6.28 2.72 -26.93
CA ASP A 39 -6.66 2.19 -25.63
C ASP A 39 -5.39 1.73 -24.87
N LEU A 40 -4.78 2.67 -24.15
CA LEU A 40 -3.57 2.44 -23.39
C LEU A 40 -3.82 1.68 -22.07
N LEU A 41 -5.07 1.45 -21.71
CA LEU A 41 -5.44 0.84 -20.42
C LEU A 41 -5.69 -0.67 -20.54
N SER A 42 -6.25 -1.14 -21.65
CA SER A 42 -6.75 -2.53 -21.78
C SER A 42 -5.65 -3.60 -21.74
N GLY A 43 -4.45 -3.27 -22.22
CA GLY A 43 -3.35 -4.24 -22.35
C GLY A 43 -2.50 -4.42 -21.07
N GLY A 44 -2.63 -3.53 -20.09
CA GLY A 44 -1.78 -3.53 -18.90
C GLY A 44 -0.28 -3.30 -19.19
N ASN A 45 0.04 -2.78 -20.37
CA ASN A 45 1.41 -2.51 -20.78
C ASN A 45 1.90 -1.17 -20.21
N THR A 46 3.23 -1.06 -20.06
CA THR A 46 3.89 0.19 -19.70
C THR A 46 3.51 1.32 -20.65
N ILE A 47 3.07 2.46 -20.12
CA ILE A 47 2.76 3.66 -20.89
C ILE A 47 4.02 4.56 -20.89
N PRO A 48 4.48 5.07 -22.06
CA PRO A 48 5.58 6.01 -22.09
C PRO A 48 5.35 7.21 -21.16
N MET A 49 6.35 7.56 -20.36
CA MET A 49 6.22 8.54 -19.27
C MET A 49 5.75 9.92 -19.76
N ASP A 50 6.19 10.36 -20.92
CA ASP A 50 5.80 11.62 -21.54
C ASP A 50 4.28 11.67 -21.84
N LYS A 51 3.72 10.58 -22.34
CA LYS A 51 2.28 10.43 -22.55
C LYS A 51 1.53 10.32 -21.20
N LEU A 52 2.05 9.49 -20.29
CA LEU A 52 1.40 9.19 -19.01
C LEU A 52 1.22 10.45 -18.15
N VAL A 53 2.26 11.28 -18.05
CA VAL A 53 2.18 12.55 -17.29
C VAL A 53 1.07 13.44 -17.85
N GLY A 54 1.00 13.62 -19.18
CA GLY A 54 -0.03 14.47 -19.79
C GLY A 54 -1.45 13.93 -19.61
N LEU A 55 -1.64 12.59 -19.58
CA LEU A 55 -2.94 11.95 -19.35
C LEU A 55 -3.35 12.07 -17.88
N ALA A 56 -2.45 11.80 -16.95
CA ALA A 56 -2.70 11.94 -15.52
C ALA A 56 -3.03 13.41 -15.14
N GLN A 57 -2.31 14.38 -15.70
CA GLN A 57 -2.59 15.81 -15.47
C GLN A 57 -3.96 16.24 -15.99
N LYS A 58 -4.52 15.59 -17.01
CA LYS A 58 -5.90 15.84 -17.46
C LYS A 58 -6.92 15.28 -16.47
N GLU A 59 -6.63 14.17 -15.79
CA GLU A 59 -7.44 13.66 -14.67
C GLU A 59 -7.31 14.58 -13.46
N GLY A 60 -6.11 15.13 -13.21
CA GLY A 60 -5.82 16.20 -12.25
C GLY A 60 -5.79 15.80 -10.78
N GLU A 61 -6.24 14.59 -10.44
CA GLU A 61 -6.33 14.09 -9.07
C GLU A 61 -5.95 12.61 -9.00
N LEU A 62 -5.43 12.19 -7.85
CA LEU A 62 -5.23 10.80 -7.43
C LEU A 62 -5.96 10.61 -6.11
N THR A 63 -6.67 9.51 -5.94
CA THR A 63 -7.25 9.10 -4.66
C THR A 63 -6.47 7.93 -4.08
N THR A 64 -5.79 8.15 -2.96
CA THR A 64 -5.09 7.13 -2.17
C THR A 64 -5.96 6.68 -1.00
N ILE A 65 -5.60 5.57 -0.36
CA ILE A 65 -6.22 5.08 0.87
C ILE A 65 -5.16 4.42 1.74
N ALA A 66 -5.29 4.52 3.05
CA ALA A 66 -4.43 3.85 4.03
C ALA A 66 -2.93 4.20 3.91
N LEU A 67 -2.61 5.44 3.53
CA LEU A 67 -1.24 5.94 3.45
C LEU A 67 -1.00 7.04 4.50
N PRO A 68 -0.79 6.69 5.79
CA PRO A 68 -0.52 7.69 6.81
C PRO A 68 0.86 8.33 6.58
N HIS A 69 0.97 9.63 6.84
CA HIS A 69 2.17 10.41 6.50
C HIS A 69 3.44 9.94 7.21
N ASP A 70 3.30 9.33 8.38
CA ASP A 70 4.40 8.79 9.19
C ASP A 70 4.72 7.31 8.91
N TRP A 71 3.96 6.66 8.07
CA TRP A 71 4.22 5.30 7.63
C TRP A 71 5.14 5.30 6.41
N ALA A 72 6.29 4.62 6.47
CA ALA A 72 7.22 4.44 5.35
C ALA A 72 7.55 5.74 4.56
N ASN A 73 7.45 6.91 5.23
CA ASN A 73 7.67 8.24 4.65
C ASN A 73 6.63 8.67 3.59
N TYR A 74 5.39 8.12 3.64
CA TYR A 74 4.35 8.49 2.67
C TYR A 74 4.06 9.99 2.61
N GLY A 75 4.20 10.72 3.72
CA GLY A 75 4.02 12.17 3.72
C GLY A 75 4.93 12.87 2.69
N GLU A 76 6.21 12.56 2.68
CA GLU A 76 7.15 13.15 1.72
C GLU A 76 6.96 12.59 0.30
N ILE A 77 6.62 11.31 0.17
CA ILE A 77 6.31 10.67 -1.12
C ILE A 77 5.11 11.37 -1.79
N ILE A 78 4.02 11.58 -1.04
CA ILE A 78 2.81 12.27 -1.52
C ILE A 78 3.13 13.71 -1.93
N GLU A 79 3.82 14.46 -1.08
CA GLU A 79 4.16 15.86 -1.38
C GLU A 79 5.13 15.99 -2.56
N THR A 80 6.07 15.05 -2.71
CA THR A 80 6.97 15.00 -3.87
C THR A 80 6.20 14.70 -5.15
N TYR A 81 5.29 13.74 -5.14
CA TYR A 81 4.42 13.43 -6.27
C TYR A 81 3.56 14.64 -6.67
N LYS A 82 2.89 15.27 -5.70
CA LYS A 82 2.07 16.47 -5.92
C LYS A 82 2.86 17.60 -6.58
N SER A 83 4.03 17.90 -6.04
CA SER A 83 4.87 19.00 -6.55
C SER A 83 5.48 18.69 -7.91
N LYS A 84 6.00 17.48 -8.10
CA LYS A 84 6.67 17.04 -9.32
C LYS A 84 5.75 17.01 -10.54
N TYR A 85 4.54 16.52 -10.34
CA TYR A 85 3.58 16.29 -11.43
C TYR A 85 2.41 17.28 -11.44
N SER A 86 2.37 18.24 -10.53
CA SER A 86 1.27 19.21 -10.39
C SER A 86 -0.09 18.53 -10.22
N MET A 87 -0.12 17.45 -9.43
CA MET A 87 -1.30 16.65 -9.14
C MET A 87 -1.92 17.04 -7.81
N LYS A 88 -3.24 16.84 -7.68
CA LYS A 88 -3.90 16.78 -6.37
C LYS A 88 -3.89 15.34 -5.87
N VAL A 89 -3.87 15.17 -4.54
CA VAL A 89 -4.04 13.87 -3.91
C VAL A 89 -5.17 13.98 -2.89
N ASN A 90 -6.17 13.13 -3.06
CA ASN A 90 -7.26 12.93 -2.10
C ASN A 90 -6.90 11.70 -1.24
N GLU A 91 -6.67 11.93 0.04
CA GLU A 91 -6.18 10.92 0.98
C GLU A 91 -7.34 10.36 1.80
N LEU A 92 -7.77 9.15 1.48
CA LEU A 92 -8.85 8.46 2.19
C LEU A 92 -8.31 7.70 3.39
N ASN A 93 -8.97 7.88 4.54
CA ASN A 93 -8.84 7.04 5.71
C ASN A 93 -7.38 6.57 5.96
N PRO A 94 -6.46 7.48 6.27
CA PRO A 94 -5.04 7.15 6.35
C PRO A 94 -4.70 6.00 7.29
N ASN A 95 -5.50 5.80 8.34
CA ASN A 95 -5.30 4.76 9.35
C ASN A 95 -6.09 3.46 9.06
N ALA A 96 -6.56 3.26 7.82
CA ALA A 96 -7.20 2.02 7.42
C ALA A 96 -6.19 0.87 7.34
N GLY A 97 -6.67 -0.36 7.53
CA GLY A 97 -5.85 -1.56 7.31
C GLY A 97 -6.08 -2.17 5.93
N SER A 98 -5.21 -3.10 5.53
CA SER A 98 -5.26 -3.76 4.21
C SER A 98 -6.62 -4.38 3.85
N SER A 99 -7.38 -4.85 4.83
CA SER A 99 -8.74 -5.37 4.58
C SER A 99 -9.73 -4.25 4.26
N ASP A 100 -9.60 -3.10 4.94
CA ASP A 100 -10.49 -1.94 4.73
C ASP A 100 -10.28 -1.34 3.32
N GLU A 101 -9.06 -1.39 2.78
CA GLU A 101 -8.75 -0.95 1.42
C GLU A 101 -9.49 -1.77 0.37
N LEU A 102 -9.49 -3.10 0.51
CA LEU A 102 -10.23 -3.99 -0.39
C LEU A 102 -11.75 -3.74 -0.30
N GLU A 103 -12.27 -3.54 0.91
CA GLU A 103 -13.69 -3.23 1.10
C GLU A 103 -14.04 -1.85 0.52
N ALA A 104 -13.14 -0.86 0.59
CA ALA A 104 -13.36 0.45 -0.02
C ALA A 104 -13.49 0.34 -1.55
N ILE A 105 -12.66 -0.47 -2.23
CA ILE A 105 -12.83 -0.73 -3.66
C ILE A 105 -14.18 -1.41 -3.93
N LYS A 106 -14.53 -2.46 -3.17
CA LYS A 106 -15.79 -3.22 -3.34
C LYS A 106 -17.00 -2.31 -3.20
N ALA A 107 -17.02 -1.47 -2.18
CA ALA A 107 -18.12 -0.55 -1.91
C ALA A 107 -18.30 0.54 -2.98
N ASN A 108 -17.24 0.86 -3.72
CA ASN A 108 -17.22 1.96 -4.69
C ASN A 108 -17.09 1.51 -6.15
N LYS A 109 -17.32 0.24 -6.48
CA LYS A 109 -17.19 -0.30 -7.86
C LYS A 109 -17.95 0.51 -8.91
N GLU A 110 -19.15 0.95 -8.57
CA GLU A 110 -20.03 1.72 -9.46
C GLU A 110 -19.85 3.25 -9.30
N SER A 111 -18.96 3.68 -8.38
CA SER A 111 -18.74 5.07 -8.06
C SER A 111 -17.46 5.60 -8.70
N LYS A 112 -17.54 6.82 -9.26
CA LYS A 112 -16.37 7.60 -9.68
C LYS A 112 -16.13 8.80 -8.74
N GLY A 113 -16.76 8.78 -7.57
CA GLY A 113 -16.67 9.85 -6.59
C GLY A 113 -15.41 9.79 -5.73
N PRO A 114 -15.20 10.80 -4.89
CA PRO A 114 -13.96 10.97 -4.11
C PRO A 114 -13.74 9.90 -3.03
N GLN A 115 -14.68 8.96 -2.84
CA GLN A 115 -14.54 7.83 -1.91
C GLN A 115 -14.03 6.55 -2.59
N ALA A 116 -13.86 6.56 -3.92
CA ALA A 116 -13.34 5.42 -4.67
C ALA A 116 -11.81 5.52 -4.77
N PRO A 117 -11.05 4.59 -4.17
CA PRO A 117 -9.60 4.63 -4.25
C PRO A 117 -9.09 4.26 -5.63
N ASP A 118 -8.05 4.94 -6.10
CA ASP A 118 -7.34 4.64 -7.34
C ASP A 118 -6.25 3.59 -7.13
N VAL A 119 -5.59 3.64 -5.99
CA VAL A 119 -4.45 2.80 -5.63
C VAL A 119 -4.62 2.22 -4.22
N ILE A 120 -3.95 1.09 -3.98
CA ILE A 120 -3.88 0.43 -2.66
C ILE A 120 -2.44 0.07 -2.33
N ASP A 121 -2.13 0.03 -1.02
CA ASP A 121 -0.90 -0.49 -0.41
C ASP A 121 -1.27 -1.55 0.64
N VAL A 122 -1.24 -2.80 0.27
CA VAL A 122 -1.68 -3.91 1.13
C VAL A 122 -0.54 -4.87 1.44
N GLY A 123 -0.58 -5.51 2.59
CA GLY A 123 0.27 -6.66 2.84
C GLY A 123 0.10 -7.72 1.74
N VAL A 124 1.21 -8.30 1.26
CA VAL A 124 1.21 -9.24 0.11
C VAL A 124 0.18 -10.36 0.26
N GLY A 125 -0.08 -10.84 1.48
CA GLY A 125 -1.13 -11.86 1.74
C GLY A 125 -2.57 -11.44 1.38
N HIS A 126 -2.83 -10.15 1.09
CA HIS A 126 -4.13 -9.65 0.67
C HIS A 126 -4.29 -9.60 -0.86
N THR A 127 -3.19 -9.65 -1.61
CA THR A 127 -3.19 -9.51 -3.08
C THR A 127 -3.95 -10.65 -3.77
N VAL A 128 -3.84 -11.88 -3.24
CA VAL A 128 -4.56 -13.04 -3.77
C VAL A 128 -6.07 -12.86 -3.68
N THR A 129 -6.54 -12.34 -2.54
CA THR A 129 -7.96 -12.00 -2.37
C THR A 129 -8.39 -10.90 -3.33
N ALA A 130 -7.58 -9.84 -3.44
CA ALA A 130 -7.85 -8.72 -4.35
C ALA A 130 -7.94 -9.17 -5.82
N MET A 131 -7.03 -10.05 -6.26
CA MET A 131 -7.06 -10.63 -7.61
C MET A 131 -8.29 -11.52 -7.83
N LYS A 132 -8.58 -12.43 -6.91
CA LYS A 132 -9.73 -13.34 -6.98
C LYS A 132 -11.06 -12.59 -7.09
N ASP A 133 -11.18 -11.49 -6.36
CA ASP A 133 -12.38 -10.65 -6.32
C ASP A 133 -12.44 -9.66 -7.51
N GLY A 134 -11.43 -9.67 -8.40
CA GLY A 134 -11.36 -8.79 -9.58
C GLY A 134 -11.23 -7.31 -9.22
N LEU A 135 -10.51 -7.00 -8.14
CA LEU A 135 -10.36 -5.63 -7.64
C LEU A 135 -9.17 -4.88 -8.26
N LEU A 136 -8.26 -5.58 -8.92
CA LEU A 136 -7.01 -5.00 -9.43
C LEU A 136 -6.98 -4.92 -10.95
N ALA A 137 -6.45 -3.81 -11.46
CA ALA A 137 -6.14 -3.62 -12.87
C ALA A 137 -4.71 -4.08 -13.18
N LYS A 138 -4.50 -4.63 -14.37
CA LYS A 138 -3.15 -4.97 -14.84
C LYS A 138 -2.36 -3.72 -15.20
N TYR A 139 -1.10 -3.69 -14.79
CA TYR A 139 -0.13 -2.73 -15.28
C TYR A 139 1.31 -3.22 -15.07
N LYS A 140 2.11 -3.24 -16.12
CA LYS A 140 3.55 -3.53 -16.02
C LYS A 140 4.32 -2.22 -15.96
N LEU A 141 4.90 -1.99 -14.79
CA LEU A 141 5.75 -0.82 -14.53
C LEU A 141 6.99 -0.81 -15.44
N SER A 142 7.55 0.35 -15.70
CA SER A 142 8.83 0.48 -16.41
C SER A 142 9.98 -0.26 -15.69
N THR A 143 9.87 -0.41 -14.38
CA THR A 143 10.84 -1.10 -13.51
C THR A 143 10.47 -2.55 -13.21
N PHE A 144 9.43 -3.10 -13.85
CA PHE A 144 8.81 -4.38 -13.52
C PHE A 144 9.80 -5.54 -13.41
N ASP A 145 10.78 -5.62 -14.30
CA ASP A 145 11.75 -6.72 -14.34
C ASP A 145 12.70 -6.72 -13.14
N THR A 146 12.89 -5.60 -12.47
CA THR A 146 13.77 -5.45 -11.30
C THR A 146 13.08 -5.75 -9.97
N ILE A 147 11.76 -5.98 -9.98
CA ILE A 147 10.97 -6.29 -8.80
C ILE A 147 11.00 -7.80 -8.54
N PRO A 148 11.54 -8.28 -7.41
CA PRO A 148 11.70 -9.72 -7.17
C PRO A 148 10.38 -10.44 -6.83
N MET A 149 9.42 -9.74 -6.19
CA MET A 149 8.15 -10.30 -5.77
C MET A 149 6.99 -9.53 -6.42
N LYS A 150 6.25 -10.18 -7.31
CA LYS A 150 5.18 -9.57 -8.10
C LYS A 150 4.28 -10.62 -8.72
N ASP A 151 3.10 -10.23 -9.13
CA ASP A 151 2.28 -11.02 -10.04
C ASP A 151 2.85 -10.96 -11.47
N PRO A 152 3.06 -12.09 -12.16
CA PRO A 152 3.69 -12.11 -13.49
C PRO A 152 2.87 -11.36 -14.57
N ASP A 153 1.58 -11.23 -14.37
CA ASP A 153 0.67 -10.50 -15.26
C ASP A 153 0.57 -9.00 -14.94
N GLY A 154 1.13 -8.58 -13.79
CA GLY A 154 1.18 -7.19 -13.37
C GLY A 154 -0.08 -6.68 -12.66
N TYR A 155 -0.80 -7.54 -11.94
CA TYR A 155 -1.91 -7.10 -11.09
C TYR A 155 -1.44 -6.41 -9.81
N TRP A 156 -0.28 -6.83 -9.26
CA TRP A 156 0.35 -6.26 -8.08
C TRP A 156 1.87 -6.45 -8.14
N TRP A 157 2.58 -5.71 -7.32
CA TRP A 157 4.03 -5.80 -7.11
C TRP A 157 4.36 -5.42 -5.68
N ALA A 158 5.31 -6.10 -5.06
CA ALA A 158 5.86 -5.65 -3.79
C ALA A 158 6.61 -4.34 -4.00
N GLU A 159 6.62 -3.49 -2.98
CA GLU A 159 7.15 -2.12 -3.07
C GLU A 159 8.21 -1.82 -2.02
N TYR A 160 8.00 -2.20 -0.79
CA TYR A 160 8.94 -2.13 0.33
C TYR A 160 8.65 -3.27 1.32
N TYR A 161 9.52 -3.43 2.30
CA TYR A 161 9.30 -4.34 3.42
C TYR A 161 9.88 -3.76 4.72
N GLY A 162 9.41 -4.23 5.85
CA GLY A 162 9.98 -4.06 7.18
C GLY A 162 10.24 -5.38 7.85
N VAL A 163 10.91 -5.33 8.98
CA VAL A 163 11.10 -6.45 9.89
C VAL A 163 10.46 -6.08 11.22
N LEU A 164 9.77 -7.02 11.88
CA LEU A 164 9.15 -6.75 13.17
C LEU A 164 10.19 -6.54 14.26
N THR A 165 9.95 -5.53 15.09
CA THR A 165 10.80 -5.14 16.21
C THR A 165 9.99 -4.98 17.49
N PHE A 166 10.70 -4.95 18.62
CA PHE A 166 10.18 -4.41 19.87
C PHE A 166 10.63 -2.96 19.98
N GLU A 167 9.71 -2.03 19.95
CA GLU A 167 9.94 -0.64 20.33
C GLU A 167 9.71 -0.51 21.83
N VAL A 168 10.73 -0.08 22.56
CA VAL A 168 10.77 -0.10 24.02
C VAL A 168 10.98 1.30 24.57
N ALA A 169 9.97 1.85 25.26
CA ALA A 169 10.03 3.17 25.87
C ALA A 169 10.79 3.14 27.22
N LYS A 170 11.89 3.86 27.30
CA LYS A 170 12.67 4.07 28.53
C LYS A 170 12.21 5.36 29.24
N PRO A 171 12.21 5.46 30.57
CA PRO A 171 12.60 4.44 31.55
C PRO A 171 11.44 3.55 32.03
N ALA A 172 10.28 3.55 31.37
CA ALA A 172 9.12 2.73 31.76
C ALA A 172 9.44 1.22 31.78
N ILE A 173 10.40 0.81 30.97
CA ILE A 173 10.92 -0.56 30.87
C ILE A 173 12.39 -0.60 31.28
N GLU A 174 12.67 -1.17 32.44
CA GLU A 174 14.05 -1.31 32.96
C GLU A 174 14.84 -2.36 32.19
N THR A 175 14.25 -3.56 32.01
CA THR A 175 14.86 -4.66 31.25
C THR A 175 14.29 -4.69 29.86
N THR A 176 15.13 -4.48 28.84
CA THR A 176 14.72 -4.52 27.45
C THR A 176 14.54 -5.97 26.97
N PRO A 177 13.37 -6.38 26.44
CA PRO A 177 13.19 -7.72 25.92
C PRO A 177 14.08 -7.94 24.69
N GLN A 178 14.71 -9.10 24.59
CA GLN A 178 15.63 -9.45 23.49
C GLN A 178 15.04 -10.50 22.55
N ASP A 179 13.99 -11.18 22.98
CA ASP A 179 13.31 -12.20 22.19
C ASP A 179 11.84 -12.34 22.64
N TRP A 180 11.03 -13.01 21.84
CA TRP A 180 9.60 -13.17 22.05
C TRP A 180 9.24 -13.73 23.44
N GLU A 181 9.93 -14.79 23.89
CA GLU A 181 9.69 -15.40 25.19
C GLU A 181 9.94 -14.46 26.37
N ASP A 182 10.78 -13.42 26.19
CA ASP A 182 10.97 -12.41 27.23
C ASP A 182 9.68 -11.66 27.55
N LEU A 183 8.81 -11.44 26.55
CA LEU A 183 7.56 -10.71 26.70
C LEU A 183 6.56 -11.40 27.64
N LEU A 184 6.73 -12.71 27.91
CA LEU A 184 5.89 -13.47 28.84
C LEU A 184 6.29 -13.26 30.32
N LYS A 185 7.44 -12.65 30.59
CA LYS A 185 7.92 -12.42 31.95
C LYS A 185 6.99 -11.47 32.72
N PRO A 186 6.87 -11.61 34.05
CA PRO A 186 5.97 -10.81 34.87
C PRO A 186 6.23 -9.30 34.84
N GLU A 187 7.47 -8.90 34.56
CA GLU A 187 7.87 -7.47 34.46
C GLU A 187 7.17 -6.72 33.31
N TYR A 188 6.63 -7.43 32.31
CA TYR A 188 5.90 -6.86 31.18
C TYR A 188 4.38 -6.84 31.37
N LYS A 189 3.90 -7.14 32.59
CA LYS A 189 2.46 -7.15 32.87
C LYS A 189 1.82 -5.80 32.58
N GLY A 190 0.80 -5.80 31.68
CA GLY A 190 0.08 -4.62 31.23
C GLY A 190 0.97 -3.62 30.47
N LYS A 191 1.96 -4.11 29.68
CA LYS A 191 2.93 -3.24 29.02
C LYS A 191 3.15 -3.51 27.53
N VAL A 192 2.66 -4.64 26.99
CA VAL A 192 2.92 -5.04 25.61
C VAL A 192 1.69 -4.81 24.75
N ALA A 193 1.86 -4.07 23.66
CA ALA A 193 0.85 -3.84 22.65
C ALA A 193 1.37 -4.20 21.25
N MET A 194 0.48 -4.28 20.28
CA MET A 194 0.85 -4.40 18.88
C MET A 194 0.26 -3.26 18.05
N ALA A 195 0.92 -2.89 16.97
CA ALA A 195 0.43 -1.91 16.01
C ALA A 195 -0.59 -2.56 15.07
N GLY A 196 -1.88 -2.37 15.33
CA GLY A 196 -2.97 -2.82 14.47
C GLY A 196 -3.88 -3.89 15.08
N ASP A 197 -5.04 -4.02 14.46
CA ASP A 197 -6.03 -5.07 14.75
C ASP A 197 -5.75 -6.30 13.89
N VAL A 198 -5.57 -7.47 14.51
CA VAL A 198 -5.28 -8.74 13.81
C VAL A 198 -6.33 -9.10 12.76
N LEU A 199 -7.57 -8.64 12.92
CA LEU A 199 -8.63 -8.92 11.94
C LEU A 199 -8.57 -8.02 10.69
N LYS A 200 -7.76 -6.93 10.73
CA LYS A 200 -7.73 -5.90 9.69
C LYS A 200 -6.32 -5.59 9.19
N SER A 201 -5.34 -5.55 10.09
CA SER A 201 -3.98 -5.12 9.83
C SER A 201 -3.08 -6.29 9.42
N ASN A 202 -2.33 -6.10 8.32
CA ASN A 202 -1.29 -7.04 7.93
C ASN A 202 -0.19 -7.12 9.00
N GLU A 203 0.23 -6.00 9.56
CA GLU A 203 1.28 -5.94 10.58
C GLU A 203 0.94 -6.77 11.81
N ALA A 204 -0.29 -6.66 12.33
CA ALA A 204 -0.73 -7.44 13.47
C ALA A 204 -0.82 -8.95 13.16
N VAL A 205 -1.24 -9.33 11.95
CA VAL A 205 -1.16 -10.73 11.49
C VAL A 205 0.29 -11.23 11.47
N MET A 206 1.21 -10.42 10.93
CA MET A 206 2.62 -10.76 10.85
C MET A 206 3.28 -10.82 12.24
N THR A 207 2.82 -10.01 13.20
CA THR A 207 3.24 -10.06 14.61
C THR A 207 2.90 -11.42 15.24
N VAL A 208 1.67 -11.93 15.00
CA VAL A 208 1.29 -13.27 15.45
C VAL A 208 2.13 -14.34 14.78
N MET A 209 2.35 -14.20 13.47
CA MET A 209 3.18 -15.15 12.71
C MET A 209 4.63 -15.17 13.17
N ALA A 210 5.23 -14.03 13.47
CA ALA A 210 6.63 -13.92 13.90
C ALA A 210 6.87 -14.55 15.28
N SER A 211 5.98 -14.26 16.24
CA SER A 211 6.03 -14.92 17.56
C SER A 211 5.89 -16.43 17.45
N GLY A 212 5.00 -16.89 16.57
CA GLY A 212 4.83 -18.31 16.29
C GLY A 212 6.02 -18.95 15.59
N LEU A 213 6.65 -18.23 14.65
CA LEU A 213 7.87 -18.69 13.97
C LEU A 213 9.03 -18.88 14.97
N SER A 214 9.14 -17.98 15.95
CA SER A 214 10.08 -18.11 17.07
C SER A 214 9.82 -19.40 17.83
N ARG A 215 8.60 -19.66 18.30
CA ARG A 215 8.19 -20.84 19.07
C ARG A 215 8.30 -22.15 18.30
N ALA A 216 7.96 -22.11 17.02
CA ALA A 216 8.05 -23.27 16.16
C ALA A 216 9.48 -23.60 15.70
N GLY A 217 10.50 -22.86 16.19
CA GLY A 217 11.90 -23.06 15.80
C GLY A 217 12.17 -22.85 14.30
N GLY A 218 11.41 -21.95 13.68
CA GLY A 218 11.50 -21.64 12.25
C GLY A 218 10.58 -22.48 11.34
N ASP A 219 9.74 -23.36 11.89
CA ASP A 219 8.76 -24.14 11.11
C ASP A 219 7.58 -23.26 10.70
N ILE A 220 7.56 -22.81 9.45
CA ILE A 220 6.56 -21.92 8.90
C ILE A 220 5.14 -22.51 8.98
N ALA A 221 5.00 -23.82 8.75
CA ALA A 221 3.68 -24.46 8.74
C ALA A 221 3.02 -24.52 10.13
N LYS A 222 3.82 -24.55 11.19
CA LYS A 222 3.36 -24.55 12.59
C LYS A 222 3.24 -23.16 13.19
N ALA A 223 3.89 -22.17 12.59
CA ALA A 223 3.96 -20.82 13.15
C ALA A 223 2.60 -20.17 13.39
N PRO A 224 1.57 -20.25 12.52
CA PRO A 224 0.27 -19.64 12.80
C PRO A 224 -0.38 -20.14 14.10
N GLU A 225 -0.40 -21.45 14.33
CA GLU A 225 -0.96 -22.05 15.55
C GLU A 225 -0.13 -21.67 16.78
N ALA A 226 1.21 -21.83 16.69
CA ALA A 226 2.11 -21.49 17.78
C ALA A 226 2.03 -20.00 18.19
N GLY A 227 1.83 -19.12 17.21
CA GLY A 227 1.62 -17.69 17.44
C GLY A 227 0.33 -17.39 18.19
N LEU A 228 -0.77 -18.00 17.78
CA LEU A 228 -2.05 -17.87 18.51
C LEU A 228 -1.92 -18.34 19.97
N GLN A 229 -1.21 -19.44 20.23
CA GLN A 229 -0.94 -19.92 21.58
C GLN A 229 -0.06 -18.94 22.37
N PHE A 230 0.98 -18.37 21.74
CA PHE A 230 1.80 -17.33 22.37
C PHE A 230 0.95 -16.14 22.83
N TRP A 231 0.09 -15.61 21.97
CA TRP A 231 -0.73 -14.44 22.31
C TRP A 231 -1.82 -14.79 23.33
N LYS A 232 -2.32 -16.04 23.33
CA LYS A 232 -3.18 -16.52 24.40
C LYS A 232 -2.47 -16.45 25.75
N GLU A 233 -1.24 -16.93 25.84
CA GLU A 233 -0.43 -16.87 27.06
C GLU A 233 -0.13 -15.42 27.48
N MET A 234 0.10 -14.52 26.52
CA MET A 234 0.25 -13.09 26.79
C MET A 234 -1.00 -12.47 27.41
N VAL A 235 -2.18 -12.87 26.95
CA VAL A 235 -3.49 -12.47 27.53
C VAL A 235 -3.68 -13.09 28.93
N ASP A 236 -3.45 -14.39 29.09
CA ASP A 236 -3.59 -15.11 30.36
C ASP A 236 -2.65 -14.56 31.44
N ALA A 237 -1.41 -14.18 31.05
CA ALA A 237 -0.44 -13.52 31.95
C ALA A 237 -0.82 -12.06 32.26
N GLY A 238 -1.71 -11.47 31.49
CA GLY A 238 -2.08 -10.04 31.56
C GLY A 238 -0.97 -9.11 31.07
N ASN A 239 -0.07 -9.59 30.21
CA ASN A 239 1.02 -8.81 29.64
C ASN A 239 0.58 -8.02 28.40
N PHE A 240 -0.37 -8.56 27.62
CA PHE A 240 -0.93 -7.93 26.44
C PHE A 240 -1.96 -6.85 26.81
N ILE A 241 -1.80 -5.68 26.19
CA ILE A 241 -2.74 -4.57 26.25
C ILE A 241 -3.51 -4.54 24.91
N PRO A 242 -4.86 -4.71 24.89
CA PRO A 242 -5.64 -4.70 23.67
C PRO A 242 -5.90 -3.26 23.16
N VAL A 243 -4.86 -2.45 23.12
CA VAL A 243 -4.85 -1.10 22.56
C VAL A 243 -4.03 -1.17 21.28
N ILE A 244 -4.50 -0.58 20.21
CA ILE A 244 -3.70 -0.42 18.98
C ILE A 244 -2.63 0.62 19.26
N ALA A 245 -1.37 0.17 19.24
CA ALA A 245 -0.25 1.07 19.47
C ALA A 245 -0.02 1.97 18.26
N ASP A 246 0.31 3.22 18.54
CA ASP A 246 0.75 4.22 17.59
C ASP A 246 1.73 5.18 18.27
N GLN A 247 2.32 6.12 17.52
CA GLN A 247 3.25 7.11 18.07
C GLN A 247 2.65 7.89 19.25
N GLY A 248 1.33 8.17 19.23
CA GLY A 248 0.65 8.91 20.29
C GLY A 248 0.58 8.12 21.58
N THR A 249 0.18 6.84 21.54
CA THR A 249 0.10 5.96 22.71
C THR A 249 1.47 5.67 23.30
N ILE A 250 2.50 5.56 22.45
CA ILE A 250 3.91 5.42 22.89
C ILE A 250 4.37 6.68 23.61
N ALA A 251 4.15 7.86 23.01
CA ALA A 251 4.53 9.14 23.60
C ALA A 251 3.83 9.42 24.94
N GLN A 252 2.61 8.93 25.12
CA GLN A 252 1.84 9.06 26.35
C GLN A 252 2.18 7.99 27.38
N GLY A 253 3.00 7.00 27.03
CA GLY A 253 3.38 5.88 27.89
C GLY A 253 2.28 4.84 28.10
N GLU A 254 1.25 4.83 27.23
CA GLU A 254 0.17 3.83 27.27
C GLU A 254 0.64 2.47 26.77
N THR A 255 1.52 2.45 25.76
CA THR A 255 2.06 1.24 25.14
C THR A 255 3.58 1.20 25.21
N PRO A 256 4.17 1.00 26.40
CA PRO A 256 5.61 1.14 26.61
C PRO A 256 6.49 0.06 25.95
N VAL A 257 5.90 -1.07 25.54
CA VAL A 257 6.50 -2.04 24.63
C VAL A 257 5.54 -2.26 23.47
N THR A 258 5.94 -1.84 22.31
CA THR A 258 5.14 -1.98 21.07
C THR A 258 5.83 -2.95 20.13
N VAL A 259 5.05 -3.87 19.55
CA VAL A 259 5.51 -4.72 18.45
C VAL A 259 5.04 -4.10 17.16
N GLU A 260 5.99 -3.64 16.35
CA GLU A 260 5.72 -2.98 15.07
C GLU A 260 6.89 -3.13 14.09
N TRP A 261 6.72 -2.63 12.86
CA TRP A 261 7.79 -2.62 11.87
C TRP A 261 8.97 -1.74 12.28
N ASP A 262 10.17 -2.18 11.97
CA ASP A 262 11.42 -1.47 12.27
C ASP A 262 11.45 -0.04 11.73
N TYR A 263 10.91 0.22 10.56
CA TYR A 263 10.86 1.56 10.00
C TYR A 263 9.95 2.51 10.80
N LEU A 264 8.87 2.00 11.42
CA LEU A 264 8.04 2.78 12.34
C LEU A 264 8.78 3.08 13.64
N SER A 265 9.33 2.04 14.26
CA SER A 265 10.10 2.16 15.49
C SER A 265 11.29 3.14 15.34
N LEU A 266 12.01 3.07 14.22
CA LEU A 266 13.13 3.97 13.94
C LEU A 266 12.65 5.41 13.67
N ALA A 267 11.55 5.59 12.97
CA ALA A 267 10.95 6.89 12.72
C ALA A 267 10.41 7.52 14.03
N ASN A 268 9.75 6.73 14.88
CA ASN A 268 9.27 7.16 16.20
C ASN A 268 10.43 7.57 17.10
N ARG A 269 11.49 6.78 17.15
CA ARG A 269 12.71 7.11 17.90
C ARG A 269 13.26 8.49 17.51
N ASP A 270 13.38 8.75 16.22
CA ASP A 270 13.90 10.02 15.73
C ASP A 270 12.92 11.19 15.99
N LYS A 271 11.62 10.96 15.82
CA LYS A 271 10.58 11.97 16.05
C LYS A 271 10.42 12.35 17.51
N LEU A 272 10.42 11.36 18.41
CA LEU A 272 10.27 11.61 19.84
C LEU A 272 11.54 12.17 20.48
N ALA A 273 12.69 12.05 19.80
CA ALA A 273 13.95 12.68 20.17
C ALA A 273 14.32 12.49 21.66
N GLY A 274 14.06 11.29 22.20
CA GLY A 274 14.37 10.93 23.58
C GLY A 274 13.28 11.27 24.61
N ASN A 275 12.06 11.63 24.19
CA ASN A 275 10.93 11.88 25.09
C ASN A 275 9.65 11.15 24.67
N PRO A 276 9.47 9.85 25.03
CA PRO A 276 10.45 9.01 25.75
C PRO A 276 11.66 8.62 24.89
N GLU A 277 12.75 8.25 25.53
CA GLU A 277 13.84 7.55 24.85
C GLU A 277 13.35 6.18 24.40
N LEU A 278 13.59 5.83 23.13
CA LEU A 278 13.17 4.56 22.53
C LEU A 278 14.37 3.70 22.21
N GLU A 279 14.31 2.43 22.63
CA GLU A 279 15.23 1.37 22.22
C GLU A 279 14.49 0.47 21.21
N VAL A 280 15.09 0.23 20.04
CA VAL A 280 14.52 -0.60 18.97
C VAL A 280 15.29 -1.92 18.91
N VAL A 281 14.60 -3.02 19.12
CA VAL A 281 15.19 -4.36 19.21
C VAL A 281 14.63 -5.26 18.13
N VAL A 282 15.48 -5.76 17.25
CA VAL A 282 15.13 -6.89 16.37
C VAL A 282 15.21 -8.17 17.22
N PRO A 283 14.15 -8.98 17.32
CA PRO A 283 14.17 -10.23 18.10
C PRO A 283 15.25 -11.19 17.62
N LYS A 284 15.81 -12.00 18.53
CA LYS A 284 16.85 -12.99 18.18
C LYS A 284 16.32 -14.13 17.32
N THR A 285 15.03 -14.44 17.46
CA THR A 285 14.33 -15.51 16.75
C THR A 285 13.03 -14.98 16.18
N GLY A 286 12.43 -15.70 15.22
CA GLY A 286 11.19 -15.25 14.58
C GLY A 286 11.33 -13.92 13.84
N VAL A 287 12.53 -13.64 13.29
CA VAL A 287 12.78 -12.44 12.49
C VAL A 287 12.03 -12.59 11.17
N LEU A 288 10.94 -11.88 11.03
CA LEU A 288 10.02 -12.00 9.90
C LEU A 288 9.97 -10.71 9.10
N ALA A 289 10.25 -10.81 7.81
CA ALA A 289 10.09 -9.71 6.87
C ALA A 289 8.65 -9.66 6.33
N GLY A 290 8.04 -8.49 6.36
CA GLY A 290 6.68 -8.25 5.89
C GLY A 290 6.67 -7.31 4.70
N PRO A 291 6.63 -7.84 3.46
CA PRO A 291 6.50 -7.00 2.28
C PRO A 291 5.06 -6.47 2.13
N TYR A 292 5.00 -5.21 1.70
CA TYR A 292 3.78 -4.56 1.23
C TYR A 292 3.74 -4.55 -0.29
N ALA A 293 2.54 -4.52 -0.85
CA ALA A 293 2.33 -4.63 -2.28
C ALA A 293 1.36 -3.55 -2.78
N GLY A 294 1.81 -2.86 -3.79
CA GLY A 294 1.03 -1.89 -4.52
C GLY A 294 0.13 -2.54 -5.56
N GLY A 295 -1.00 -1.89 -5.79
CA GLY A 295 -1.94 -2.26 -6.84
C GLY A 295 -2.77 -1.08 -7.31
N ILE A 296 -3.32 -1.21 -8.52
CA ILE A 296 -4.24 -0.23 -9.11
C ILE A 296 -5.64 -0.81 -9.02
N SER A 297 -6.60 -0.03 -8.49
CA SER A 297 -8.00 -0.43 -8.51
C SER A 297 -8.49 -0.66 -9.94
N ALA A 298 -9.16 -1.81 -10.18
CA ALA A 298 -9.83 -2.07 -11.46
C ALA A 298 -10.95 -1.07 -11.75
N TYR A 299 -11.39 -0.35 -10.72
CA TYR A 299 -12.48 0.62 -10.75
C TYR A 299 -11.99 2.06 -10.54
N ALA A 300 -10.68 2.28 -10.64
CA ALA A 300 -10.05 3.57 -10.42
C ALA A 300 -10.76 4.71 -11.18
N PRO A 301 -11.18 5.79 -10.50
CA PRO A 301 -11.67 6.99 -11.16
C PRO A 301 -10.61 7.67 -12.03
N HIS A 302 -9.34 7.61 -11.60
CA HIS A 302 -8.20 8.28 -12.23
C HIS A 302 -7.12 7.26 -12.65
N PRO A 303 -7.38 6.41 -13.66
CA PRO A 303 -6.53 5.28 -14.00
C PRO A 303 -5.13 5.67 -14.51
N TYR A 304 -4.97 6.85 -15.10
CA TYR A 304 -3.64 7.34 -15.52
C TYR A 304 -2.87 7.95 -14.35
N ALA A 305 -3.52 8.66 -13.45
CA ALA A 305 -2.92 9.16 -12.22
C ALA A 305 -2.43 8.01 -11.32
N ALA A 306 -3.21 6.92 -11.23
CA ALA A 306 -2.81 5.70 -10.52
C ALA A 306 -1.54 5.07 -11.10
N ARG A 307 -1.43 5.00 -12.44
CA ARG A 307 -0.22 4.48 -13.10
C ARG A 307 0.98 5.40 -12.91
N LEU A 308 0.77 6.71 -13.00
CA LEU A 308 1.82 7.70 -12.77
C LEU A 308 2.34 7.65 -11.33
N TRP A 309 1.44 7.47 -10.35
CA TRP A 309 1.81 7.25 -8.95
C TRP A 309 2.77 6.08 -8.81
N TRP A 310 2.41 4.94 -9.38
CA TRP A 310 3.22 3.73 -9.24
C TRP A 310 4.52 3.78 -10.06
N GLU A 311 4.56 4.44 -11.21
CA GLU A 311 5.82 4.70 -11.90
C GLU A 311 6.77 5.59 -11.08
N PHE A 312 6.21 6.56 -10.35
CA PHE A 312 6.99 7.42 -9.45
C PHE A 312 7.48 6.63 -8.22
N VAL A 313 6.58 5.98 -7.49
CA VAL A 313 6.90 5.26 -6.24
C VAL A 313 7.87 4.12 -6.49
N MET A 314 7.70 3.39 -7.59
CA MET A 314 8.57 2.27 -7.97
C MET A 314 9.78 2.69 -8.80
N GLY A 315 9.93 3.97 -9.11
CA GLY A 315 11.15 4.55 -9.64
C GLY A 315 12.26 4.65 -8.57
N ASP A 316 13.48 5.00 -8.97
CA ASP A 316 14.60 5.12 -8.03
C ASP A 316 14.34 6.19 -6.96
N GLU A 317 13.75 7.32 -7.35
CA GLU A 317 13.43 8.42 -6.43
C GLU A 317 12.43 7.99 -5.36
N GLY A 318 11.30 7.38 -5.73
CA GLY A 318 10.30 6.90 -4.77
C GLY A 318 10.87 5.82 -3.84
N GLN A 319 11.64 4.89 -4.39
CA GLN A 319 12.31 3.85 -3.60
C GLN A 319 13.35 4.42 -2.61
N LEU A 320 14.05 5.49 -2.97
CA LEU A 320 14.94 6.21 -2.04
C LEU A 320 14.16 6.99 -0.99
N LEU A 321 12.96 7.47 -1.27
CA LEU A 321 12.09 8.10 -0.27
C LEU A 321 11.61 7.09 0.78
N TYR A 322 11.30 5.84 0.39
CA TYR A 322 11.06 4.77 1.35
C TYR A 322 12.27 4.53 2.24
N LEU A 323 13.46 4.40 1.65
CA LEU A 323 14.70 4.17 2.40
C LEU A 323 15.01 5.34 3.36
N LYS A 324 14.70 6.57 2.98
CA LYS A 324 14.83 7.75 3.84
C LYS A 324 13.93 7.65 5.07
N GLY A 325 12.77 7.02 4.94
CA GLY A 325 11.85 6.68 6.03
C GLY A 325 12.12 5.32 6.67
N TYR A 326 13.32 4.77 6.48
CA TYR A 326 13.77 3.48 7.02
C TYR A 326 13.11 2.23 6.42
N ALA A 327 12.06 2.34 5.61
CA ALA A 327 11.46 1.19 4.94
C ALA A 327 12.41 0.64 3.86
N HIS A 328 12.61 -0.68 3.86
CA HIS A 328 13.53 -1.32 2.92
C HIS A 328 12.93 -1.38 1.52
N PRO A 329 13.51 -0.69 0.52
CA PRO A 329 13.00 -0.75 -0.86
C PRO A 329 13.02 -2.16 -1.40
N ILE A 330 11.97 -2.60 -2.07
CA ILE A 330 11.95 -3.94 -2.68
C ILE A 330 12.99 -4.10 -3.80
N ARG A 331 13.36 -3.01 -4.46
CA ARG A 331 14.37 -2.96 -5.52
C ARG A 331 15.79 -2.71 -5.02
N PHE A 332 16.01 -2.81 -3.70
CA PHE A 332 17.28 -2.44 -3.06
C PHE A 332 18.50 -3.08 -3.72
N THR A 333 18.46 -4.39 -3.98
CA THR A 333 19.56 -5.12 -4.61
C THR A 333 19.91 -4.59 -6.00
N ASP A 334 18.92 -4.27 -6.84
CA ASP A 334 19.12 -3.66 -8.15
C ASP A 334 19.73 -2.25 -8.00
N MET A 335 19.20 -1.45 -7.09
CA MET A 335 19.65 -0.08 -6.85
C MET A 335 21.10 -0.02 -6.33
N VAL A 336 21.47 -0.93 -5.44
CA VAL A 336 22.86 -1.05 -4.95
C VAL A 336 23.80 -1.45 -6.08
N LYS A 337 23.43 -2.43 -6.91
CA LYS A 337 24.24 -2.83 -8.08
C LYS A 337 24.48 -1.68 -9.06
N ARG A 338 23.50 -0.81 -9.24
CA ARG A 338 23.61 0.38 -10.10
C ARG A 338 24.30 1.57 -9.44
N GLY A 339 24.62 1.48 -8.13
CA GLY A 339 25.29 2.53 -7.38
C GLY A 339 24.44 3.78 -7.13
N VAL A 340 23.11 3.64 -7.13
CA VAL A 340 22.19 4.79 -6.94
C VAL A 340 21.79 5.03 -5.48
N VAL A 341 22.14 4.11 -4.56
CA VAL A 341 21.85 4.27 -3.14
C VAL A 341 22.92 5.10 -2.44
N PRO A 342 22.57 6.25 -1.82
CA PRO A 342 23.52 7.09 -1.09
C PRO A 342 24.11 6.38 0.14
N GLN A 343 25.41 6.54 0.40
CA GLN A 343 26.11 5.90 1.50
C GLN A 343 25.63 6.36 2.88
N ASP A 344 25.23 7.62 3.01
CA ASP A 344 24.70 8.20 4.24
C ASP A 344 23.31 7.62 4.62
N MET A 345 22.52 7.17 3.63
CA MET A 345 21.27 6.45 3.90
C MET A 345 21.56 5.03 4.41
N LEU A 346 22.54 4.33 3.84
CA LEU A 346 22.95 3.01 4.30
C LEU A 346 23.44 3.04 5.75
N ALA A 347 24.16 4.09 6.15
CA ALA A 347 24.72 4.23 7.49
C ALA A 347 23.66 4.45 8.59
N LYS A 348 22.42 4.79 8.23
CA LYS A 348 21.32 5.01 9.20
C LYS A 348 20.52 3.76 9.52
N LEU A 349 20.65 2.73 8.72
CA LEU A 349 19.98 1.44 8.95
C LEU A 349 20.64 0.70 10.10
N PRO A 350 19.90 -0.15 10.83
CA PRO A 350 20.48 -1.12 11.75
C PRO A 350 21.56 -1.97 11.06
N PRO A 351 22.49 -2.54 11.83
CA PRO A 351 23.53 -3.42 11.28
C PRO A 351 22.91 -4.54 10.43
N ALA A 352 23.51 -4.83 9.28
CA ALA A 352 23.00 -5.84 8.32
C ALA A 352 22.77 -7.21 8.98
N GLU A 353 23.60 -7.55 9.97
CA GLU A 353 23.52 -8.80 10.73
C GLU A 353 22.18 -8.98 11.48
N ALA A 354 21.49 -7.87 11.84
CA ALA A 354 20.18 -7.94 12.47
C ALA A 354 19.12 -8.52 11.54
N TYR A 355 19.32 -8.37 10.24
CA TYR A 355 18.39 -8.79 9.19
C TYR A 355 18.79 -10.10 8.47
N GLU A 356 20.00 -10.61 8.70
CA GLU A 356 20.49 -11.82 8.01
C GLU A 356 19.61 -13.06 8.21
N LYS A 357 18.86 -13.11 9.33
CA LYS A 357 17.93 -14.20 9.64
C LYS A 357 16.50 -13.92 9.22
N ALA A 358 16.24 -12.81 8.55
CA ALA A 358 14.89 -12.44 8.17
C ALA A 358 14.28 -13.44 7.19
N VAL A 359 13.16 -14.01 7.58
CA VAL A 359 12.40 -14.96 6.77
C VAL A 359 11.41 -14.19 5.91
N PHE A 360 11.45 -14.45 4.61
CA PHE A 360 10.45 -13.99 3.65
C PHE A 360 9.52 -15.15 3.33
N LEU A 361 8.25 -14.99 3.62
CA LEU A 361 7.23 -15.97 3.27
C LEU A 361 6.86 -15.86 1.80
N THR A 362 6.55 -16.98 1.18
CA THR A 362 5.90 -16.98 -0.14
C THR A 362 4.48 -16.41 -0.06
N VAL A 363 3.91 -16.04 -1.21
CA VAL A 363 2.52 -15.53 -1.29
C VAL A 363 1.52 -16.54 -0.74
N ASP A 364 1.73 -17.83 -1.02
CA ASP A 364 0.85 -18.91 -0.53
C ASP A 364 0.94 -19.05 1.00
N GLU A 365 2.14 -19.00 1.56
CA GLU A 365 2.36 -19.06 3.02
C GLU A 365 1.76 -17.83 3.73
N LEU A 366 1.94 -16.62 3.16
CA LEU A 366 1.33 -15.39 3.68
C LEU A 366 -0.20 -15.48 3.68
N THR A 367 -0.78 -15.95 2.58
CA THR A 367 -2.23 -16.08 2.43
C THR A 367 -2.80 -17.13 3.38
N ALA A 368 -2.16 -18.29 3.48
CA ALA A 368 -2.58 -19.35 4.37
C ALA A 368 -2.46 -18.93 5.84
N SER A 369 -1.36 -18.31 6.23
CA SER A 369 -1.12 -17.82 7.58
C SER A 369 -2.14 -16.75 7.99
N LYS A 370 -2.37 -15.76 7.11
CA LYS A 370 -3.39 -14.73 7.34
C LYS A 370 -4.76 -15.35 7.58
N THR A 371 -5.21 -16.24 6.69
CA THR A 371 -6.51 -16.90 6.79
C THR A 371 -6.63 -17.64 8.12
N TYR A 372 -5.66 -18.50 8.44
CA TYR A 372 -5.68 -19.28 9.68
C TYR A 372 -5.69 -18.39 10.93
N ILE A 373 -4.85 -17.37 10.99
CA ILE A 373 -4.74 -16.47 12.14
C ILE A 373 -6.03 -15.68 12.33
N THR A 374 -6.57 -15.06 11.28
CA THR A 374 -7.76 -14.21 11.39
C THR A 374 -9.01 -15.02 11.77
N GLU A 375 -9.18 -16.23 11.23
CA GLU A 375 -10.30 -17.10 11.54
C GLU A 375 -10.27 -17.65 12.99
N ASN A 376 -9.07 -17.77 13.59
CA ASN A 376 -8.91 -18.39 14.90
C ASN A 376 -8.53 -17.39 16.01
N TRP A 377 -8.23 -16.13 15.71
CA TRP A 377 -7.74 -15.15 16.66
C TRP A 377 -8.63 -15.01 17.88
N ARG A 378 -9.91 -14.67 17.70
CA ARG A 378 -10.85 -14.46 18.82
C ARG A 378 -11.08 -15.72 19.64
N LYS A 379 -11.26 -16.84 18.96
CA LYS A 379 -11.54 -18.11 19.58
C LYS A 379 -10.37 -18.61 20.43
N VAL A 380 -9.16 -18.58 19.88
CA VAL A 380 -7.98 -19.15 20.56
C VAL A 380 -7.46 -18.18 21.63
N VAL A 381 -7.31 -16.90 21.29
CA VAL A 381 -6.65 -15.94 22.18
C VAL A 381 -7.56 -15.45 23.30
N PHE A 382 -8.84 -15.24 23.02
CA PHE A 382 -9.81 -14.70 24.00
C PHE A 382 -10.88 -15.70 24.46
N GLY A 383 -10.96 -16.89 23.86
CA GLY A 383 -11.98 -17.88 24.19
C GLY A 383 -13.38 -17.50 23.68
N GLU A 384 -13.49 -16.59 22.74
CA GLU A 384 -14.73 -16.15 22.12
C GLU A 384 -15.11 -17.11 20.97
N GLY A 385 -16.18 -17.88 21.14
CA GLY A 385 -16.64 -18.89 20.18
C GLY A 385 -18.06 -18.66 19.70
#